data_6fec1625d23e5d7bfbf019b5b3238fae
#
_entry.id   6fec1625d23e5d7bfbf019b5b3238fae
#
_cell.length_a   1.000
_cell.length_b   1.000
_cell.length_c   1.000
_cell.angle_alpha   90.00
_cell.angle_beta   90.00
_cell.angle_gamma   90.00
#
_symmetry.space_group_name_H-M   'P 1'
#
loop_
_entity.id
_entity.type
_entity.pdbx_description
1 polymer ?
#
loop_
_entity_poly.entity_id
_entity_poly.type
_entity_poly.pdbx_seq_one_letter_code
_entity_poly.pdbx_strand_id
1 'polypeptide(L)'
;SIVESPHKKAFPAKRLATSAGFWLLFVVILSIPAMFLTAKTLKFIGMGWLSSIMSFGGGDAYLSVAQGLFVEGGVINNADFYGNVVAVANALPGSILCKILTGIAYDVGYNLNGSVIEGFLVALSGFACSVAASGAIFELVFCVYEKYESLQIFSVVKHFIRPIISGLLLTVAVSLYTSGIRGQVQTGSGHPALVITLIVIAVNLVLMWLQRRGKNIHLIWKIVISAGISFVGCNLFL
;
A
#
# COMPACT_ATOMS: atom_id res chain seq x y z
N SER A 1 18.38 -19.19 -41.21
CA SER A 1 17.90 -18.36 -40.11
C SER A 1 19.07 -18.02 -39.21
N ILE A 2 19.55 -16.79 -39.31
CA ILE A 2 20.64 -16.24 -38.49
C ILE A 2 20.05 -16.07 -37.11
N VAL A 3 20.51 -16.90 -36.15
CA VAL A 3 20.25 -16.72 -34.76
C VAL A 3 21.12 -15.52 -34.31
N GLU A 4 20.54 -14.32 -34.26
CA GLU A 4 21.20 -13.17 -33.67
C GLU A 4 21.56 -13.53 -32.23
N SER A 5 22.85 -13.47 -31.92
CA SER A 5 23.36 -13.63 -30.58
C SER A 5 22.71 -12.59 -29.65
N PRO A 6 22.19 -12.97 -28.48
CA PRO A 6 21.57 -12.03 -27.57
C PRO A 6 22.60 -10.97 -27.16
N HIS A 7 22.40 -9.73 -27.62
CA HIS A 7 23.18 -8.60 -27.14
C HIS A 7 23.05 -8.52 -25.64
N LYS A 8 24.09 -8.93 -24.90
CA LYS A 8 24.19 -8.74 -23.47
C LYS A 8 24.24 -7.24 -23.19
N LYS A 9 23.08 -6.63 -22.91
CA LYS A 9 23.02 -5.26 -22.43
C LYS A 9 23.84 -5.17 -21.14
N ALA A 10 24.76 -4.21 -21.07
CA ALA A 10 25.53 -3.98 -19.84
C ALA A 10 24.60 -3.66 -18.68
N PHE A 11 24.93 -4.15 -17.48
CA PHE A 11 24.11 -3.81 -16.29
C PHE A 11 24.13 -2.30 -16.06
N PRO A 12 22.98 -1.64 -15.91
CA PRO A 12 22.88 -0.18 -15.79
C PRO A 12 23.27 0.30 -14.37
N ALA A 13 24.50 -0.02 -13.95
CA ALA A 13 24.99 0.26 -12.61
C ALA A 13 24.93 1.76 -12.26
N LYS A 14 25.22 2.65 -13.22
CA LYS A 14 25.11 4.10 -13.01
C LYS A 14 23.69 4.52 -12.70
N ARG A 15 22.71 4.01 -13.42
CA ARG A 15 21.29 4.31 -13.19
C ARG A 15 20.86 3.82 -11.82
N LEU A 16 21.21 2.60 -11.45
CA LEU A 16 20.90 2.03 -10.13
C LEU A 16 21.54 2.85 -9.01
N ALA A 17 22.82 3.25 -9.15
CA ALA A 17 23.49 4.09 -8.17
C ALA A 17 22.86 5.48 -8.03
N THR A 18 22.47 6.11 -9.15
CA THR A 18 21.77 7.40 -9.14
C THR A 18 20.40 7.30 -8.48
N SER A 19 19.63 6.25 -8.80
CA SER A 19 18.32 6.02 -8.21
C SER A 19 18.43 5.71 -6.71
N ALA A 20 19.36 4.84 -6.32
CA ALA A 20 19.62 4.56 -4.91
C ALA A 20 20.04 5.82 -4.13
N GLY A 21 20.91 6.66 -4.73
CA GLY A 21 21.29 7.94 -4.17
C GLY A 21 20.10 8.90 -4.00
N PHE A 22 19.20 8.95 -4.99
CA PHE A 22 17.99 9.76 -4.93
C PHE A 22 17.06 9.29 -3.78
N TRP A 23 16.79 7.99 -3.67
CA TRP A 23 15.93 7.46 -2.61
C TRP A 23 16.52 7.64 -1.22
N LEU A 24 17.84 7.47 -1.10
CA LEU A 24 18.55 7.69 0.15
C LEU A 24 18.49 9.18 0.55
N LEU A 25 18.74 10.09 -0.39
CA LEU A 25 18.63 11.53 -0.18
C LEU A 25 17.19 11.92 0.22
N PHE A 26 16.18 11.36 -0.45
CA PHE A 26 14.77 11.60 -0.14
C PHE A 26 14.43 11.22 1.30
N VAL A 27 14.86 10.03 1.77
CA VAL A 27 14.66 9.64 3.17
C VAL A 27 15.41 10.54 4.13
N VAL A 28 16.67 10.86 3.84
CA VAL A 28 17.47 11.72 4.72
C VAL A 28 16.80 13.07 4.86
N ILE A 29 16.43 13.75 3.76
CA ILE A 29 15.79 15.06 3.80
C ILE A 29 14.50 15.04 4.60
N LEU A 30 13.60 14.10 4.35
CA LEU A 30 12.32 14.02 5.06
C LEU A 30 12.45 13.53 6.50
N SER A 31 13.56 12.88 6.85
CA SER A 31 13.82 12.41 8.21
C SER A 31 14.64 13.41 9.04
N ILE A 32 15.25 14.43 8.42
CA ILE A 32 16.03 15.47 9.14
C ILE A 32 15.26 16.03 10.35
N PRO A 33 14.00 16.50 10.24
CA PRO A 33 13.28 17.05 11.37
C PRO A 33 13.09 16.02 12.50
N ALA A 34 12.82 14.78 12.12
CA ALA A 34 12.60 13.69 13.06
C ALA A 34 13.89 13.28 13.79
N MET A 35 15.05 13.32 13.12
CA MET A 35 16.33 12.92 13.69
C MET A 35 16.78 13.84 14.85
N PHE A 36 16.36 15.10 14.84
CA PHE A 36 16.68 16.05 15.90
C PHE A 36 15.78 15.94 17.12
N LEU A 37 14.69 15.17 17.07
CA LEU A 37 13.74 15.06 18.18
C LEU A 37 14.23 14.08 19.24
N THR A 38 14.52 12.84 18.90
CA THR A 38 14.98 11.83 19.86
C THR A 38 15.65 10.60 19.23
N ALA A 39 16.39 9.84 20.09
CA ALA A 39 16.97 8.55 19.71
C ALA A 39 15.89 7.48 19.33
N LYS A 40 14.68 7.56 19.87
CA LYS A 40 13.55 6.68 19.48
C LYS A 40 13.20 6.83 18.01
N THR A 41 13.27 8.06 17.48
CA THR A 41 12.99 8.34 16.08
C THR A 41 14.03 7.71 15.17
N LEU A 42 15.30 7.71 15.54
CA LEU A 42 16.36 7.02 14.79
C LEU A 42 16.12 5.51 14.74
N LYS A 43 15.76 4.93 15.89
CA LYS A 43 15.40 3.51 15.96
C LYS A 43 14.22 3.21 15.03
N PHE A 44 13.18 4.05 15.07
CA PHE A 44 12.02 3.93 14.20
C PHE A 44 12.41 3.98 12.70
N ILE A 45 13.24 4.93 12.29
CA ILE A 45 13.68 5.06 10.88
C ILE A 45 14.37 3.78 10.40
N GLY A 46 15.30 3.23 11.20
CA GLY A 46 15.99 1.97 10.88
C GLY A 46 15.03 0.79 10.75
N MET A 47 14.09 0.66 11.71
CA MET A 47 13.06 -0.38 11.68
C MET A 47 12.07 -0.15 10.53
N GLY A 48 11.75 1.09 10.19
CA GLY A 48 10.91 1.47 9.07
C GLY A 48 11.47 1.00 7.73
N TRP A 49 12.76 1.18 7.50
CA TRP A 49 13.45 0.64 6.34
C TRP A 49 13.36 -0.89 6.28
N LEU A 50 13.72 -1.54 7.38
CA LEU A 50 13.70 -3.00 7.46
C LEU A 50 12.29 -3.56 7.20
N SER A 51 11.27 -2.99 7.85
CA SER A 51 9.88 -3.43 7.67
C SER A 51 9.38 -3.25 6.23
N SER A 52 9.80 -2.16 5.59
CA SER A 52 9.40 -1.88 4.21
C SER A 52 10.04 -2.85 3.21
N ILE A 53 11.29 -3.25 3.44
CA ILE A 53 11.98 -4.27 2.65
C ILE A 53 11.35 -5.66 2.87
N MET A 54 10.92 -5.96 4.09
CA MET A 54 10.30 -7.23 4.45
C MET A 54 8.81 -7.29 4.06
N SER A 55 8.25 -6.24 3.51
CA SER A 55 6.83 -6.16 3.14
C SER A 55 6.53 -6.92 1.84
N PHE A 56 6.52 -8.23 1.91
CA PHE A 56 6.09 -9.10 0.81
C PHE A 56 4.72 -9.72 1.13
N GLY A 57 3.81 -9.74 0.16
CA GLY A 57 2.59 -10.55 0.25
C GLY A 57 1.28 -9.83 0.55
N GLY A 58 1.24 -8.50 0.52
CA GLY A 58 -0.01 -7.74 0.67
C GLY A 58 -0.27 -7.20 2.07
N GLY A 59 -1.43 -6.52 2.24
CA GLY A 59 -1.70 -5.69 3.40
C GLY A 59 -1.69 -6.41 4.74
N ASP A 60 -2.38 -7.54 4.84
CA ASP A 60 -2.51 -8.27 6.11
C ASP A 60 -1.19 -8.92 6.54
N ALA A 61 -0.37 -9.36 5.59
CA ALA A 61 0.97 -9.89 5.88
C ALA A 61 1.89 -8.80 6.46
N TYR A 62 1.76 -7.56 6.00
CA TYR A 62 2.54 -6.46 6.55
C TYR A 62 2.17 -6.14 8.00
N LEU A 63 0.90 -6.29 8.40
CA LEU A 63 0.50 -6.07 9.80
C LEU A 63 1.28 -6.98 10.77
N SER A 64 1.50 -8.24 10.40
CA SER A 64 2.29 -9.17 11.21
C SER A 64 3.76 -8.74 11.32
N VAL A 65 4.35 -8.27 10.20
CA VAL A 65 5.72 -7.72 10.21
C VAL A 65 5.81 -6.46 11.06
N ALA A 66 4.85 -5.55 10.92
CA ALA A 66 4.80 -4.33 11.70
C ALA A 66 4.62 -4.60 13.20
N GLN A 67 3.75 -5.55 13.58
CA GLN A 67 3.59 -5.97 14.96
C GLN A 67 4.90 -6.50 15.54
N GLY A 68 5.55 -7.44 14.87
CA GLY A 68 6.82 -8.01 15.35
C GLY A 68 7.93 -6.97 15.50
N LEU A 69 8.05 -6.05 14.53
CA LEU A 69 9.11 -5.05 14.59
C LEU A 69 8.81 -3.89 15.54
N PHE A 70 7.60 -3.33 15.50
CA PHE A 70 7.32 -2.08 16.21
C PHE A 70 6.67 -2.30 17.58
N VAL A 71 5.75 -3.27 17.72
CA VAL A 71 5.11 -3.56 19.01
C VAL A 71 6.04 -4.39 19.89
N GLU A 72 6.53 -5.53 19.40
CA GLU A 72 7.48 -6.37 20.16
C GLU A 72 8.85 -5.70 20.31
N GLY A 73 9.24 -4.87 19.33
CA GLY A 73 10.42 -4.00 19.41
C GLY A 73 10.29 -2.82 20.39
N GLY A 74 9.13 -2.61 21.02
CA GLY A 74 8.89 -1.59 22.03
C GLY A 74 8.90 -0.15 21.47
N VAL A 75 8.52 0.04 20.20
CA VAL A 75 8.40 1.37 19.56
C VAL A 75 7.01 1.95 19.82
N ILE A 76 5.97 1.13 19.72
CA ILE A 76 4.57 1.49 19.95
C ILE A 76 3.94 0.40 20.84
N ASN A 77 2.98 0.74 21.69
CA ASN A 77 2.26 -0.25 22.46
C ASN A 77 1.15 -0.93 21.62
N ASN A 78 0.72 -2.10 22.07
CA ASN A 78 -0.26 -2.91 21.36
C ASN A 78 -1.63 -2.24 21.21
N ALA A 79 -2.06 -1.48 22.23
CA ALA A 79 -3.34 -0.79 22.25
C ALA A 79 -3.38 0.35 21.22
N ASP A 80 -2.33 1.17 21.14
CA ASP A 80 -2.23 2.25 20.17
C ASP A 80 -2.03 1.71 18.76
N PHE A 81 -1.25 0.62 18.58
CA PHE A 81 -1.06 0.00 17.29
C PHE A 81 -2.39 -0.46 16.68
N TYR A 82 -3.16 -1.28 17.38
CA TYR A 82 -4.42 -1.81 16.85
C TYR A 82 -5.59 -0.81 16.95
N GLY A 83 -5.70 -0.08 18.07
CA GLY A 83 -6.81 0.83 18.33
C GLY A 83 -6.74 2.11 17.50
N ASN A 84 -5.56 2.67 17.31
CA ASN A 84 -5.39 3.94 16.61
C ASN A 84 -4.86 3.73 15.18
N VAL A 85 -3.65 3.14 15.05
CA VAL A 85 -2.96 3.08 13.76
C VAL A 85 -3.66 2.15 12.77
N VAL A 86 -3.92 0.90 13.17
CA VAL A 86 -4.55 -0.11 12.28
C VAL A 86 -5.99 0.26 11.97
N ALA A 87 -6.74 0.74 12.97
CA ALA A 87 -8.14 1.14 12.79
C ALA A 87 -8.25 2.27 11.75
N VAL A 88 -7.44 3.33 11.89
CA VAL A 88 -7.41 4.45 10.93
C VAL A 88 -6.88 4.00 9.57
N ALA A 89 -5.82 3.18 9.53
CA ALA A 89 -5.28 2.68 8.28
C ALA A 89 -6.29 1.85 7.47
N ASN A 90 -7.14 1.08 8.14
CA ASN A 90 -8.17 0.29 7.47
C ASN A 90 -9.34 1.15 6.94
N ALA A 91 -9.61 2.28 7.57
CA ALA A 91 -10.64 3.23 7.12
C ALA A 91 -10.19 4.06 5.89
N LEU A 92 -8.88 4.23 5.69
CA LEU A 92 -8.34 5.04 4.61
C LEU A 92 -8.05 4.20 3.35
N PRO A 93 -8.29 4.72 2.13
CA PRO A 93 -7.83 4.07 0.90
C PRO A 93 -6.31 4.15 0.75
N GLY A 94 -5.70 3.20 0.02
CA GLY A 94 -4.29 3.23 -0.34
C GLY A 94 -3.45 2.10 0.28
N SER A 95 -2.13 2.16 0.07
CA SER A 95 -1.18 1.12 0.52
C SER A 95 -1.15 1.00 2.04
N ILE A 96 -1.40 -0.21 2.55
CA ILE A 96 -1.35 -0.50 4.01
C ILE A 96 0.05 -0.22 4.56
N LEU A 97 1.10 -0.61 3.87
CA LEU A 97 2.48 -0.31 4.26
C LEU A 97 2.68 1.18 4.57
N CYS A 98 2.30 2.03 3.61
CA CYS A 98 2.47 3.48 3.76
C CYS A 98 1.65 4.03 4.92
N LYS A 99 0.39 3.61 5.06
CA LYS A 99 -0.52 4.09 6.10
C LYS A 99 -0.06 3.68 7.50
N ILE A 100 0.29 2.41 7.68
CA ILE A 100 0.74 1.87 8.97
C ILE A 100 2.06 2.51 9.37
N LEU A 101 3.03 2.59 8.47
CA LEU A 101 4.34 3.17 8.82
C LEU A 101 4.24 4.66 9.15
N THR A 102 3.44 5.40 8.40
CA THR A 102 3.17 6.82 8.67
C THR A 102 2.41 6.99 9.99
N GLY A 103 1.43 6.12 10.27
CA GLY A 103 0.65 6.14 11.51
C GLY A 103 1.50 5.83 12.75
N ILE A 104 2.35 4.79 12.69
CA ILE A 104 3.29 4.49 13.79
C ILE A 104 4.25 5.67 14.02
N ALA A 105 4.77 6.25 12.92
CA ALA A 105 5.65 7.41 13.01
C ALA A 105 4.96 8.60 13.66
N TYR A 106 3.70 8.87 13.32
CA TYR A 106 2.90 9.92 13.94
C TYR A 106 2.73 9.67 15.44
N ASP A 107 2.36 8.45 15.82
CA ASP A 107 2.20 8.06 17.23
C ASP A 107 3.49 8.23 18.02
N VAL A 108 4.61 7.78 17.48
CA VAL A 108 5.94 7.97 18.07
C VAL A 108 6.25 9.45 18.30
N GLY A 109 5.99 10.30 17.31
CA GLY A 109 6.24 11.74 17.40
C GLY A 109 5.28 12.43 18.38
N TYR A 110 4.01 12.11 18.33
CA TYR A 110 3.00 12.70 19.20
C TYR A 110 3.25 12.37 20.69
N ASN A 111 3.64 11.13 20.97
CA ASN A 111 3.90 10.68 22.35
C ASN A 111 5.21 11.23 22.96
N LEU A 112 6.00 12.03 22.24
CA LEU A 112 7.18 12.69 22.80
C LEU A 112 6.77 13.81 23.78
N ASN A 113 5.94 14.74 23.30
CA ASN A 113 5.55 15.94 24.05
C ASN A 113 4.03 16.26 23.90
N GLY A 114 3.23 15.36 23.34
CA GLY A 114 1.82 15.60 23.02
C GLY A 114 1.59 16.61 21.88
N SER A 115 2.62 16.86 21.07
CA SER A 115 2.58 17.86 20.01
C SER A 115 2.17 17.24 18.68
N VAL A 116 1.07 17.76 18.09
CA VAL A 116 0.62 17.37 16.76
C VAL A 116 1.68 17.67 15.69
N ILE A 117 2.44 18.78 15.86
CA ILE A 117 3.50 19.15 14.92
C ILE A 117 4.63 18.11 14.93
N GLU A 118 5.07 17.67 16.11
CA GLU A 118 6.10 16.64 16.22
C GLU A 118 5.61 15.31 15.66
N GLY A 119 4.34 14.97 15.90
CA GLY A 119 3.69 13.82 15.24
C GLY A 119 3.79 13.90 13.71
N PHE A 120 3.46 15.02 13.11
CA PHE A 120 3.58 15.21 11.66
C PHE A 120 5.03 15.17 11.15
N LEU A 121 5.96 15.77 11.86
CA LEU A 121 7.38 15.75 11.47
C LEU A 121 7.95 14.34 11.44
N VAL A 122 7.59 13.52 12.44
CA VAL A 122 8.02 12.10 12.46
C VAL A 122 7.24 11.29 11.43
N ALA A 123 5.95 11.57 11.20
CA ALA A 123 5.14 10.92 10.18
C ALA A 123 5.75 11.06 8.77
N LEU A 124 6.37 12.20 8.45
CA LEU A 124 7.09 12.39 7.19
C LEU A 124 8.22 11.37 7.01
N SER A 125 8.94 11.02 8.08
CA SER A 125 9.98 9.99 8.02
C SER A 125 9.40 8.59 7.78
N GLY A 126 8.26 8.25 8.38
CA GLY A 126 7.54 6.99 8.13
C GLY A 126 7.07 6.86 6.68
N PHE A 127 6.49 7.93 6.16
CA PHE A 127 6.11 8.02 4.76
C PHE A 127 7.34 7.85 3.84
N ALA A 128 8.42 8.57 4.12
CA ALA A 128 9.64 8.50 3.33
C ALA A 128 10.23 7.08 3.30
N CYS A 129 10.29 6.40 4.45
CA CYS A 129 10.78 5.01 4.54
C CYS A 129 9.94 4.05 3.69
N SER A 130 8.60 4.19 3.72
CA SER A 130 7.71 3.30 2.96
C SER A 130 7.85 3.49 1.45
N VAL A 131 7.92 4.72 0.99
CA VAL A 131 8.01 5.05 -0.44
C VAL A 131 9.40 4.75 -0.99
N ALA A 132 10.45 5.14 -0.26
CA ALA A 132 11.82 4.98 -0.73
C ALA A 132 12.26 3.51 -0.81
N ALA A 133 11.90 2.69 0.18
CA ALA A 133 12.21 1.26 0.14
C ALA A 133 11.48 0.57 -1.04
N SER A 134 10.20 0.89 -1.23
CA SER A 134 9.44 0.35 -2.36
C SER A 134 10.01 0.82 -3.71
N GLY A 135 10.37 2.09 -3.83
CA GLY A 135 10.98 2.66 -5.04
C GLY A 135 12.34 2.06 -5.35
N ALA A 136 13.20 1.88 -4.34
CA ALA A 136 14.53 1.29 -4.51
C ALA A 136 14.44 -0.18 -4.95
N ILE A 137 13.53 -0.96 -4.36
CA ILE A 137 13.30 -2.36 -4.76
C ILE A 137 12.77 -2.43 -6.19
N PHE A 138 11.80 -1.57 -6.54
CA PHE A 138 11.25 -1.52 -7.88
C PHE A 138 12.34 -1.23 -8.93
N GLU A 139 13.19 -0.25 -8.68
CA GLU A 139 14.28 0.11 -9.58
C GLU A 139 15.29 -1.02 -9.73
N LEU A 140 15.63 -1.71 -8.63
CA LEU A 140 16.52 -2.88 -8.66
C LEU A 140 15.92 -4.00 -9.52
N VAL A 141 14.65 -4.34 -9.30
CA VAL A 141 13.94 -5.36 -10.08
C VAL A 141 13.87 -4.94 -11.56
N PHE A 142 13.62 -3.66 -11.84
CA PHE A 142 13.58 -3.15 -13.20
C PHE A 142 14.94 -3.24 -13.89
N CYS A 143 16.04 -2.91 -13.21
CA CYS A 143 17.40 -3.05 -13.75
C CYS A 143 17.77 -4.52 -14.03
N VAL A 144 17.37 -5.44 -13.16
CA VAL A 144 17.55 -6.88 -13.39
C VAL A 144 16.72 -7.33 -14.60
N TYR A 145 15.46 -6.89 -14.68
CA TYR A 145 14.59 -7.18 -15.81
C TYR A 145 15.19 -6.70 -17.14
N GLU A 146 15.67 -5.45 -17.20
CA GLU A 146 16.24 -4.84 -18.41
C GLU A 146 17.48 -5.59 -18.90
N LYS A 147 18.30 -6.13 -17.97
CA LYS A 147 19.46 -6.94 -18.29
C LYS A 147 19.12 -8.32 -18.83
N TYR A 148 18.09 -8.94 -18.30
CA TYR A 148 17.73 -10.33 -18.57
C TYR A 148 16.46 -10.50 -19.40
N GLU A 149 15.96 -9.42 -20.02
CA GLU A 149 14.72 -9.42 -20.80
C GLU A 149 14.70 -10.46 -21.94
N SER A 150 15.87 -10.79 -22.48
CA SER A 150 16.03 -11.79 -23.56
C SER A 150 15.93 -13.24 -23.08
N LEU A 151 15.92 -13.52 -21.79
CA LEU A 151 15.79 -14.88 -21.29
C LEU A 151 14.35 -15.37 -21.41
N GLN A 152 14.20 -16.62 -21.84
CA GLN A 152 12.88 -17.28 -21.97
C GLN A 152 12.04 -17.21 -20.69
N ILE A 153 12.68 -17.22 -19.52
CA ILE A 153 12.02 -17.10 -18.21
C ILE A 153 11.20 -15.82 -18.12
N PHE A 154 11.68 -14.68 -18.63
CA PHE A 154 10.95 -13.42 -18.61
C PHE A 154 9.77 -13.41 -19.59
N SER A 155 9.86 -14.13 -20.70
CA SER A 155 8.72 -14.34 -21.58
C SER A 155 7.59 -15.12 -20.89
N VAL A 156 7.94 -16.15 -20.12
CA VAL A 156 7.00 -16.93 -19.31
C VAL A 156 6.39 -16.04 -18.22
N VAL A 157 7.21 -15.27 -17.50
CA VAL A 157 6.74 -14.34 -16.45
C VAL A 157 5.77 -13.30 -17.04
N LYS A 158 6.07 -12.71 -18.19
CA LYS A 158 5.16 -11.77 -18.88
C LYS A 158 3.79 -12.39 -19.19
N HIS A 159 3.77 -13.65 -19.56
CA HIS A 159 2.52 -14.35 -19.86
C HIS A 159 1.68 -14.59 -18.59
N PHE A 160 2.32 -14.95 -17.48
CA PHE A 160 1.65 -15.26 -16.23
C PHE A 160 1.38 -14.04 -15.32
N ILE A 161 2.06 -12.90 -15.52
CA ILE A 161 1.93 -11.73 -14.65
C ILE A 161 0.50 -11.17 -14.67
N ARG A 162 -0.17 -11.19 -15.83
CA ARG A 162 -1.57 -10.70 -15.95
C ARG A 162 -2.55 -11.51 -15.13
N PRO A 163 -2.63 -12.85 -15.25
CA PRO A 163 -3.52 -13.65 -14.39
C PRO A 163 -3.14 -13.60 -12.92
N ILE A 164 -1.84 -13.50 -12.57
CA ILE A 164 -1.40 -13.32 -11.18
C ILE A 164 -1.91 -11.99 -10.60
N ILE A 165 -1.73 -10.88 -11.32
CA ILE A 165 -2.25 -9.57 -10.88
C ILE A 165 -3.77 -9.61 -10.76
N SER A 166 -4.48 -10.23 -11.69
CA SER A 166 -5.94 -10.38 -11.61
C SER A 166 -6.36 -11.19 -10.38
N GLY A 167 -5.64 -12.26 -10.05
CA GLY A 167 -5.87 -13.06 -8.85
C GLY A 167 -5.62 -12.26 -7.56
N LEU A 168 -4.52 -11.49 -7.51
CA LEU A 168 -4.22 -10.62 -6.37
C LEU A 168 -5.30 -9.54 -6.19
N LEU A 169 -5.74 -8.90 -7.27
CA LEU A 169 -6.82 -7.90 -7.20
C LEU A 169 -8.13 -8.51 -6.71
N LEU A 170 -8.46 -9.74 -7.14
CA LEU A 170 -9.62 -10.45 -6.67
C LEU A 170 -9.51 -10.78 -5.17
N THR A 171 -8.35 -11.26 -4.73
CA THR A 171 -8.09 -11.54 -3.31
C THR A 171 -8.24 -10.29 -2.45
N VAL A 172 -7.67 -9.17 -2.88
CA VAL A 172 -7.81 -7.88 -2.19
C VAL A 172 -9.28 -7.44 -2.15
N ALA A 173 -10.01 -7.55 -3.25
CA ALA A 173 -11.43 -7.20 -3.31
C ALA A 173 -12.26 -8.06 -2.32
N VAL A 174 -12.02 -9.38 -2.27
CA VAL A 174 -12.69 -10.29 -1.33
C VAL A 174 -12.31 -9.96 0.11
N SER A 175 -11.03 -9.67 0.38
CA SER A 175 -10.56 -9.31 1.73
C SER A 175 -11.20 -8.01 2.22
N LEU A 176 -11.24 -6.97 1.39
CA LEU A 176 -11.91 -5.71 1.73
C LEU A 176 -13.41 -5.90 1.95
N TYR A 177 -14.07 -6.70 1.13
CA TYR A 177 -15.48 -7.03 1.27
C TYR A 177 -15.77 -7.76 2.58
N THR A 178 -15.01 -8.81 2.89
CA THR A 178 -15.18 -9.57 4.13
C THR A 178 -14.89 -8.74 5.38
N SER A 179 -13.88 -7.88 5.33
CA SER A 179 -13.56 -6.95 6.42
C SER A 179 -14.66 -5.92 6.64
N GLY A 180 -15.22 -5.38 5.55
CA GLY A 180 -16.37 -4.47 5.60
C GLY A 180 -17.61 -5.12 6.23
N ILE A 181 -17.95 -6.35 5.84
CA ILE A 181 -19.08 -7.09 6.44
C ILE A 181 -18.85 -7.36 7.92
N ARG A 182 -17.65 -7.81 8.30
CA ARG A 182 -17.35 -8.10 9.72
C ARG A 182 -17.54 -6.88 10.59
N GLY A 183 -17.08 -5.71 10.14
CA GLY A 183 -17.28 -4.45 10.85
C GLY A 183 -18.78 -4.12 11.07
N GLN A 184 -19.61 -4.35 10.06
CA GLN A 184 -21.04 -4.05 10.13
C GLN A 184 -21.85 -5.09 10.91
N VAL A 185 -21.47 -6.36 10.89
CA VAL A 185 -22.09 -7.40 11.71
C VAL A 185 -21.86 -7.13 13.20
N GLN A 186 -20.72 -6.60 13.59
CA GLN A 186 -20.44 -6.20 14.97
C GLN A 186 -21.30 -5.03 15.45
N THR A 187 -21.75 -4.16 14.54
CA THR A 187 -22.66 -3.03 14.85
C THR A 187 -24.14 -3.39 14.74
N GLY A 188 -24.49 -4.65 14.44
CA GLY A 188 -25.87 -5.10 14.37
C GLY A 188 -26.61 -4.79 13.05
N SER A 189 -25.97 -4.14 12.08
CA SER A 189 -26.57 -3.67 10.82
C SER A 189 -26.21 -4.52 9.58
N GLY A 190 -26.02 -5.84 9.76
CA GLY A 190 -25.52 -6.72 8.69
C GLY A 190 -26.43 -6.85 7.46
N HIS A 191 -27.76 -6.78 7.61
CA HIS A 191 -28.70 -6.96 6.50
C HIS A 191 -28.69 -5.80 5.47
N PRO A 192 -28.71 -4.51 5.86
CA PRO A 192 -28.65 -3.41 4.89
C PRO A 192 -27.35 -3.39 4.08
N ALA A 193 -26.22 -3.79 4.66
CA ALA A 193 -24.96 -3.83 3.97
C ALA A 193 -24.93 -4.82 2.78
N LEU A 194 -25.53 -5.99 2.93
CA LEU A 194 -25.65 -6.96 1.85
C LEU A 194 -26.52 -6.40 0.70
N VAL A 195 -27.62 -5.74 1.02
CA VAL A 195 -28.49 -5.13 0.02
C VAL A 195 -27.76 -4.03 -0.75
N ILE A 196 -27.05 -3.13 -0.07
CA ILE A 196 -26.25 -2.06 -0.70
C ILE A 196 -25.18 -2.67 -1.62
N THR A 197 -24.50 -3.70 -1.17
CA THR A 197 -23.47 -4.38 -1.97
C THR A 197 -24.05 -5.01 -3.24
N LEU A 198 -25.21 -5.67 -3.14
CA LEU A 198 -25.89 -6.25 -4.30
C LEU A 198 -26.31 -5.17 -5.30
N ILE A 199 -26.81 -4.03 -4.81
CA ILE A 199 -27.16 -2.88 -5.66
C ILE A 199 -25.92 -2.34 -6.38
N VAL A 200 -24.80 -2.15 -5.68
CA VAL A 200 -23.55 -1.67 -6.27
C VAL A 200 -23.02 -2.66 -7.33
N ILE A 201 -23.07 -3.95 -7.06
CA ILE A 201 -22.70 -4.98 -8.05
C ILE A 201 -23.59 -4.91 -9.27
N ALA A 202 -24.91 -4.85 -9.09
CA ALA A 202 -25.87 -4.78 -10.19
C ALA A 202 -25.63 -3.53 -11.07
N VAL A 203 -25.42 -2.37 -10.45
CA VAL A 203 -25.12 -1.12 -11.16
C VAL A 203 -23.81 -1.23 -11.95
N ASN A 204 -22.75 -1.81 -11.36
CA ASN A 204 -21.49 -2.01 -12.07
C ASN A 204 -21.62 -2.98 -13.25
N LEU A 205 -22.41 -4.04 -13.11
CA LEU A 205 -22.71 -4.96 -14.24
C LEU A 205 -23.48 -4.24 -15.37
N VAL A 206 -24.44 -3.40 -15.04
CA VAL A 206 -25.16 -2.59 -16.03
C VAL A 206 -24.22 -1.60 -16.72
N LEU A 207 -23.36 -0.91 -15.97
CA LEU A 207 -22.38 0.02 -16.54
C LEU A 207 -21.39 -0.70 -17.46
N MET A 208 -20.97 -1.93 -17.10
CA MET A 208 -20.10 -2.75 -17.93
C MET A 208 -20.80 -3.23 -19.22
N TRP A 209 -22.09 -3.60 -19.13
CA TRP A 209 -22.90 -3.97 -20.28
C TRP A 209 -23.13 -2.78 -21.24
N LEU A 210 -23.42 -1.57 -20.70
CA LEU A 210 -23.52 -0.34 -21.48
C LEU A 210 -22.23 0.00 -22.21
N GLN A 211 -21.08 -0.23 -21.57
CA GLN A 211 -19.78 -0.02 -22.19
C GLN A 211 -19.54 -1.00 -23.35
N ARG A 212 -19.98 -2.27 -23.22
CA ARG A 212 -19.91 -3.25 -24.32
C ARG A 212 -20.80 -2.85 -25.50
N ARG A 213 -21.84 -2.05 -25.29
CA ARG A 213 -22.72 -1.49 -26.35
C ARG A 213 -22.19 -0.20 -26.98
N GLY A 214 -20.90 0.14 -26.77
CA GLY A 214 -20.24 1.28 -27.44
C GLY A 214 -20.39 2.64 -26.74
N LYS A 215 -20.95 2.70 -25.54
CA LYS A 215 -20.93 3.92 -24.73
C LYS A 215 -19.66 3.98 -23.89
N ASN A 216 -18.72 4.84 -24.30
CA ASN A 216 -17.48 5.05 -23.54
C ASN A 216 -17.77 5.81 -22.23
N ILE A 217 -18.05 5.07 -21.16
CA ILE A 217 -18.15 5.64 -19.83
C ILE A 217 -16.77 5.66 -19.19
N HIS A 218 -16.24 6.84 -18.93
CA HIS A 218 -14.93 7.00 -18.28
C HIS A 218 -14.91 6.27 -16.93
N LEU A 219 -13.79 5.64 -16.60
CA LEU A 219 -13.60 4.87 -15.36
C LEU A 219 -13.94 5.70 -14.10
N ILE A 220 -13.62 7.00 -14.12
CA ILE A 220 -13.90 7.93 -13.03
C ILE A 220 -15.39 8.00 -12.70
N TRP A 221 -16.27 8.07 -13.70
CA TRP A 221 -17.71 8.10 -13.49
C TRP A 221 -18.25 6.82 -12.85
N LYS A 222 -17.69 5.68 -13.18
CA LYS A 222 -18.07 4.41 -12.53
C LYS A 222 -17.73 4.41 -11.04
N ILE A 223 -16.54 4.91 -10.69
CA ILE A 223 -16.10 5.01 -9.30
C ILE A 223 -17.00 5.98 -8.54
N VAL A 224 -17.26 7.17 -9.10
CA VAL A 224 -18.11 8.20 -8.47
C VAL A 224 -19.55 7.70 -8.27
N ILE A 225 -20.14 7.03 -9.26
CA ILE A 225 -21.51 6.47 -9.16
C ILE A 225 -21.53 5.38 -8.08
N SER A 226 -20.59 4.45 -8.08
CA SER A 226 -20.52 3.36 -7.09
C SER A 226 -20.31 3.91 -5.67
N ALA A 227 -19.43 4.89 -5.50
CA ALA A 227 -19.19 5.55 -4.22
C ALA A 227 -20.41 6.32 -3.75
N GLY A 228 -21.08 7.06 -4.64
CA GLY A 228 -22.31 7.81 -4.33
C GLY A 228 -23.44 6.89 -3.87
N ILE A 229 -23.67 5.78 -4.55
CA ILE A 229 -24.69 4.78 -4.16
C ILE A 229 -24.36 4.18 -2.80
N SER A 230 -23.09 3.83 -2.57
CA SER A 230 -22.65 3.30 -1.27
C SER A 230 -22.85 4.32 -0.16
N PHE A 231 -22.47 5.58 -0.39
CA PHE A 231 -22.61 6.66 0.59
C PHE A 231 -24.07 6.93 0.94
N VAL A 232 -24.93 7.07 -0.08
CA VAL A 232 -26.38 7.29 0.12
C VAL A 232 -27.01 6.08 0.79
N GLY A 233 -26.68 4.87 0.37
CA GLY A 233 -27.18 3.65 0.97
C GLY A 233 -26.79 3.52 2.45
N CYS A 234 -25.54 3.80 2.81
CA CYS A 234 -25.12 3.79 4.21
C CYS A 234 -25.85 4.85 5.06
N ASN A 235 -26.11 6.07 4.52
CA ASN A 235 -26.82 7.11 5.27
C ASN A 235 -28.33 6.87 5.39
N LEU A 236 -28.95 6.08 4.49
CA LEU A 236 -30.38 5.77 4.55
C LEU A 236 -30.69 4.58 5.46
N PHE A 237 -29.73 3.71 5.70
CA PHE A 237 -29.94 2.45 6.45
C PHE A 237 -29.17 2.39 7.77
N LEU A 238 -28.36 3.39 8.09
CA LEU A 238 -27.76 3.66 9.41
C LEU A 238 -28.49 4.76 10.14
#